data_45446e14f233b0ea2082cfb60c4f3869
#
_entry.id   45446e14f233b0ea2082cfb60c4f3869
#
_cell.length_a   1.000
_cell.length_b   1.000
_cell.length_c   1.000
_cell.angle_alpha   90.00
_cell.angle_beta   90.00
_cell.angle_gamma   90.00
#
_symmetry.space_group_name_H-M   'P 1'
#
loop_
_entity.id
_entity.type
_entity.pdbx_description
1 polymer ?
#
loop_
_entity_poly.entity_id
_entity_poly.type
_entity_poly.pdbx_seq_one_letter_code
_entity_poly.pdbx_strand_id
1 'polypeptide(L)'
;MAKELFFDTDARDRLKKGVDALADAVKVTLGPKGRNVILDKKFGAPTITKDGVSVAKEIELEEPIENMGAQLVKEVASKTADNAGDGTTTATVLAQSIFNVGIKNVAAGANPMDLKRGIDKAVAAVVAQLRDNSKEISTSKEIAQVATVSANNDEEIGNMISDAMDKVGKDGVITVEEAKGTETEVKTVEGMQFDRGYLSPYFVTNTEKMEAELDSPYILIYDKKISSMKELLPVLEPVAQTGKPLVIIAEDVDGEALATLVVNKIRGALKVAAVKAPGFGDRRKAMLEDIAILTGGTVISEERGFKLENATIDMLGRAEKINIDKDNTTVVNGAGDATAIKGRIAEIKSQIEKTTSDYDREKLQERLAKLSGGVAILYIGAATEVEMKEKKDRVDDALHATRAAVQEGVVVGGGVALIRAADALNELKGSNEDQDTGINIVRQAIESPLRTIVLNAGGEPSVVINKIRENKGNFGYNARTDVYEDLFSVGVIDPTKVTRLALENAASIASLLLTTECVVADVKEDAPAMPPMGGGGMGGMM
;
A
#
# COMPACT_ATOMS: atom_id res chain seq x y z
N MET A 1 -28.66 -20.33 -2.00
CA MET A 1 -28.60 -19.82 -3.38
C MET A 1 -28.14 -20.95 -4.30
N ALA A 2 -28.75 -21.09 -5.47
CA ALA A 2 -28.28 -22.04 -6.47
C ALA A 2 -26.97 -21.54 -7.09
N LYS A 3 -26.10 -22.47 -7.52
CA LYS A 3 -24.84 -22.17 -8.18
C LYS A 3 -24.92 -22.55 -9.64
N GLU A 4 -24.33 -21.74 -10.48
CA GLU A 4 -24.11 -22.00 -11.89
C GLU A 4 -22.64 -22.35 -12.11
N LEU A 5 -22.37 -23.32 -12.98
CA LEU A 5 -21.03 -23.86 -13.21
C LEU A 5 -20.65 -23.61 -14.67
N PHE A 6 -19.50 -23.01 -14.88
CA PHE A 6 -18.93 -22.75 -16.19
C PHE A 6 -17.60 -23.45 -16.31
N PHE A 7 -17.33 -24.07 -17.45
CA PHE A 7 -16.15 -24.89 -17.68
C PHE A 7 -15.41 -24.45 -18.94
N ASP A 8 -14.18 -24.90 -19.05
CA ASP A 8 -13.36 -24.82 -20.25
C ASP A 8 -13.23 -23.39 -20.83
N THR A 9 -13.47 -23.29 -22.13
CA THR A 9 -13.30 -22.08 -22.93
C THR A 9 -14.30 -21.00 -22.52
N ASP A 10 -15.57 -21.35 -22.19
CA ASP A 10 -16.58 -20.37 -21.82
C ASP A 10 -16.21 -19.65 -20.50
N ALA A 11 -15.75 -20.41 -19.50
CA ALA A 11 -15.27 -19.83 -18.24
C ALA A 11 -14.08 -18.89 -18.47
N ARG A 12 -13.10 -19.34 -19.27
CA ARG A 12 -11.87 -18.57 -19.53
C ARG A 12 -12.13 -17.31 -20.35
N ASP A 13 -13.02 -17.37 -21.36
CA ASP A 13 -13.36 -16.22 -22.21
C ASP A 13 -14.07 -15.11 -21.41
N ARG A 14 -14.97 -15.49 -20.48
CA ARG A 14 -15.63 -14.52 -19.59
C ARG A 14 -14.65 -13.92 -18.59
N LEU A 15 -13.82 -14.73 -17.94
CA LEU A 15 -12.75 -14.21 -17.06
C LEU A 15 -11.84 -13.24 -17.81
N LYS A 16 -11.46 -13.59 -19.07
CA LYS A 16 -10.63 -12.74 -19.92
C LYS A 16 -11.24 -11.38 -20.18
N LYS A 17 -12.54 -11.31 -20.47
CA LYS A 17 -13.22 -10.02 -20.66
C LYS A 17 -13.13 -9.14 -19.43
N GLY A 18 -13.28 -9.71 -18.25
CA GLY A 18 -13.12 -8.99 -16.98
C GLY A 18 -11.70 -8.47 -16.77
N VAL A 19 -10.70 -9.33 -17.02
CA VAL A 19 -9.27 -8.95 -16.97
C VAL A 19 -9.00 -7.79 -17.94
N ASP A 20 -9.45 -7.90 -19.17
CA ASP A 20 -9.23 -6.87 -20.19
C ASP A 20 -9.96 -5.57 -19.85
N ALA A 21 -11.21 -5.62 -19.40
CA ALA A 21 -11.98 -4.44 -19.05
C ALA A 21 -11.29 -3.59 -17.95
N LEU A 22 -10.80 -4.24 -16.89
CA LEU A 22 -10.09 -3.54 -15.83
C LEU A 22 -8.73 -3.03 -16.32
N ALA A 23 -7.92 -3.90 -16.95
CA ALA A 23 -6.59 -3.52 -17.38
C ALA A 23 -6.60 -2.42 -18.44
N ASP A 24 -7.57 -2.43 -19.35
CA ASP A 24 -7.72 -1.40 -20.40
C ASP A 24 -8.09 -0.03 -19.82
N ALA A 25 -8.88 0.01 -18.75
CA ALA A 25 -9.20 1.25 -18.05
C ALA A 25 -7.98 1.80 -17.27
N VAL A 26 -7.19 0.90 -16.65
CA VAL A 26 -6.02 1.29 -15.84
C VAL A 26 -4.83 1.69 -16.71
N LYS A 27 -4.54 0.96 -17.79
CA LYS A 27 -3.31 1.15 -18.61
C LYS A 27 -3.20 2.52 -19.28
N VAL A 28 -4.31 3.25 -19.45
CA VAL A 28 -4.28 4.61 -20.04
C VAL A 28 -3.56 5.62 -19.19
N THR A 29 -3.37 5.33 -17.90
CA THR A 29 -2.68 6.19 -16.94
C THR A 29 -1.15 6.03 -16.98
N LEU A 30 -0.63 4.97 -17.63
CA LEU A 30 0.78 4.60 -17.54
C LEU A 30 1.70 5.54 -18.32
N GLY A 31 2.78 5.94 -17.65
CA GLY A 31 3.87 6.71 -18.24
C GLY A 31 3.66 8.23 -18.26
N PRO A 32 4.66 8.99 -18.71
CA PRO A 32 4.66 10.45 -18.62
C PRO A 32 3.59 11.13 -19.48
N LYS A 33 3.10 10.46 -20.53
CA LYS A 33 1.97 10.91 -21.35
C LYS A 33 0.68 10.13 -21.06
N GLY A 34 0.64 9.41 -19.94
CA GLY A 34 -0.59 8.79 -19.41
C GLY A 34 -1.67 9.84 -19.14
N ARG A 35 -2.93 9.41 -19.23
CA ARG A 35 -4.09 10.31 -19.14
C ARG A 35 -4.86 10.06 -17.85
N ASN A 36 -5.60 11.07 -17.41
CA ASN A 36 -6.50 10.95 -16.28
C ASN A 36 -7.72 10.07 -16.62
N VAL A 37 -8.22 9.39 -15.61
CA VAL A 37 -9.51 8.70 -15.60
C VAL A 37 -10.46 9.48 -14.71
N ILE A 38 -11.73 9.60 -15.13
CA ILE A 38 -12.78 10.23 -14.35
C ILE A 38 -13.61 9.11 -13.72
N LEU A 39 -13.72 9.15 -12.40
CA LEU A 39 -14.48 8.19 -11.61
C LEU A 39 -15.77 8.86 -11.12
N ASP A 40 -16.91 8.22 -11.39
CA ASP A 40 -18.20 8.67 -10.90
C ASP A 40 -18.31 8.44 -9.38
N LYS A 41 -18.95 9.36 -8.67
CA LYS A 41 -19.26 9.20 -7.25
C LYS A 41 -20.75 9.32 -7.03
N LYS A 42 -21.31 8.41 -6.23
CA LYS A 42 -22.73 8.44 -5.85
C LYS A 42 -23.15 9.76 -5.17
N PHE A 43 -22.20 10.42 -4.51
CA PHE A 43 -22.40 11.72 -3.84
C PHE A 43 -21.16 12.59 -4.07
N GLY A 44 -21.38 13.87 -4.43
CA GLY A 44 -20.31 14.83 -4.67
C GLY A 44 -19.88 14.94 -6.13
N ALA A 45 -18.75 15.61 -6.37
CA ALA A 45 -18.18 15.75 -7.70
C ALA A 45 -17.42 14.48 -8.13
N PRO A 46 -17.36 14.16 -9.44
CA PRO A 46 -16.52 13.08 -9.95
C PRO A 46 -15.06 13.28 -9.55
N THR A 47 -14.36 12.18 -9.27
CA THR A 47 -12.93 12.22 -8.98
C THR A 47 -12.13 12.07 -10.27
N ILE A 48 -11.07 12.87 -10.41
CA ILE A 48 -10.12 12.77 -11.53
C ILE A 48 -8.82 12.24 -10.96
N THR A 49 -8.32 11.13 -11.51
CA THR A 49 -7.10 10.50 -11.01
C THR A 49 -6.26 9.90 -12.13
N LYS A 50 -4.95 9.77 -11.87
CA LYS A 50 -4.00 8.96 -12.65
C LYS A 50 -3.54 7.71 -11.90
N ASP A 51 -3.89 7.59 -10.62
CA ASP A 51 -3.50 6.44 -9.83
C ASP A 51 -4.22 5.17 -10.30
N GLY A 52 -3.41 4.16 -10.65
CA GLY A 52 -3.92 2.90 -11.19
C GLY A 52 -4.72 2.08 -10.18
N VAL A 53 -4.37 2.11 -8.89
CA VAL A 53 -5.11 1.37 -7.87
C VAL A 53 -6.47 2.00 -7.58
N SER A 54 -6.55 3.33 -7.57
CA SER A 54 -7.81 4.05 -7.41
C SER A 54 -8.78 3.73 -8.55
N VAL A 55 -8.27 3.72 -9.80
CA VAL A 55 -9.08 3.32 -10.96
C VAL A 55 -9.52 1.86 -10.83
N ALA A 56 -8.60 0.94 -10.48
CA ALA A 56 -8.92 -0.48 -10.35
C ALA A 56 -9.97 -0.76 -9.27
N LYS A 57 -9.92 -0.04 -8.15
CA LYS A 57 -10.88 -0.19 -7.03
C LYS A 57 -12.32 0.14 -7.40
N GLU A 58 -12.54 1.09 -8.29
CA GLU A 58 -13.88 1.53 -8.71
C GLU A 58 -14.51 0.64 -9.80
N ILE A 59 -13.71 -0.25 -10.42
CA ILE A 59 -14.24 -1.11 -11.48
C ILE A 59 -15.00 -2.28 -10.89
N GLU A 60 -16.30 -2.32 -11.21
CA GLU A 60 -17.22 -3.41 -10.91
C GLU A 60 -18.06 -3.70 -12.17
N LEU A 61 -18.09 -4.96 -12.58
CA LEU A 61 -18.78 -5.37 -13.80
C LEU A 61 -20.11 -6.04 -13.46
N GLU A 62 -21.10 -5.85 -14.33
CA GLU A 62 -22.45 -6.36 -14.12
C GLU A 62 -22.53 -7.90 -14.25
N GLU A 63 -21.72 -8.48 -15.15
CA GLU A 63 -21.68 -9.93 -15.36
C GLU A 63 -20.78 -10.58 -14.28
N PRO A 64 -21.28 -11.55 -13.48
CA PRO A 64 -20.56 -12.07 -12.32
C PRO A 64 -19.19 -12.69 -12.62
N ILE A 65 -19.05 -13.41 -13.75
CA ILE A 65 -17.80 -14.10 -14.09
C ILE A 65 -16.78 -13.11 -14.66
N GLU A 66 -17.24 -12.17 -15.49
CA GLU A 66 -16.39 -11.06 -15.96
C GLU A 66 -15.90 -10.25 -14.76
N ASN A 67 -16.79 -9.99 -13.79
CA ASN A 67 -16.41 -9.30 -12.56
C ASN A 67 -15.38 -10.11 -11.72
N MET A 68 -15.48 -11.43 -11.64
CA MET A 68 -14.45 -12.25 -10.98
C MET A 68 -13.08 -12.08 -11.63
N GLY A 69 -13.01 -12.04 -12.97
CA GLY A 69 -11.78 -11.75 -13.70
C GLY A 69 -11.21 -10.37 -13.38
N ALA A 70 -12.07 -9.35 -13.35
CA ALA A 70 -11.70 -8.00 -12.95
C ALA A 70 -11.20 -7.95 -11.49
N GLN A 71 -11.90 -8.57 -10.54
CA GLN A 71 -11.53 -8.59 -9.13
C GLN A 71 -10.16 -9.26 -8.88
N LEU A 72 -9.81 -10.31 -9.62
CA LEU A 72 -8.50 -10.95 -9.52
C LEU A 72 -7.36 -10.02 -9.97
N VAL A 73 -7.56 -9.24 -11.03
CA VAL A 73 -6.57 -8.23 -11.47
C VAL A 73 -6.55 -7.03 -10.52
N LYS A 74 -7.69 -6.65 -9.95
CA LYS A 74 -7.77 -5.64 -8.88
C LYS A 74 -6.92 -6.04 -7.66
N GLU A 75 -6.90 -7.33 -7.31
CA GLU A 75 -6.04 -7.85 -6.25
C GLU A 75 -4.55 -7.67 -6.57
N VAL A 76 -4.13 -7.82 -7.85
CA VAL A 76 -2.76 -7.53 -8.28
C VAL A 76 -2.39 -6.07 -8.00
N ALA A 77 -3.25 -5.13 -8.40
CA ALA A 77 -3.02 -3.71 -8.17
C ALA A 77 -2.96 -3.38 -6.67
N SER A 78 -3.92 -3.91 -5.88
CA SER A 78 -4.00 -3.68 -4.43
C SER A 78 -2.78 -4.23 -3.69
N LYS A 79 -2.35 -5.48 -3.98
CA LYS A 79 -1.14 -6.06 -3.38
C LYS A 79 0.13 -5.29 -3.73
N THR A 80 0.21 -4.78 -4.96
CA THR A 80 1.37 -4.00 -5.39
C THR A 80 1.40 -2.65 -4.66
N ALA A 81 0.26 -1.98 -4.52
CA ALA A 81 0.13 -0.78 -3.69
C ALA A 81 0.55 -1.04 -2.23
N ASP A 82 0.02 -2.09 -1.61
CA ASP A 82 0.30 -2.45 -0.21
C ASP A 82 1.80 -2.71 0.05
N ASN A 83 2.49 -3.38 -0.88
CA ASN A 83 3.87 -3.85 -0.67
C ASN A 83 4.95 -2.88 -1.15
N ALA A 84 4.63 -2.09 -2.18
CA ALA A 84 5.58 -1.18 -2.82
C ALA A 84 5.11 0.28 -2.86
N GLY A 85 3.81 0.53 -2.65
CA GLY A 85 3.18 1.85 -2.71
C GLY A 85 3.08 2.45 -4.11
N ASP A 86 3.67 1.81 -5.12
CA ASP A 86 3.71 2.26 -6.52
C ASP A 86 3.75 1.04 -7.45
N GLY A 87 3.70 1.27 -8.78
CA GLY A 87 3.80 0.22 -9.80
C GLY A 87 2.50 -0.55 -10.06
N THR A 88 1.37 -0.09 -9.56
CA THR A 88 0.05 -0.72 -9.66
C THR A 88 -0.41 -0.88 -11.11
N THR A 89 -0.24 0.15 -11.93
CA THR A 89 -0.54 0.12 -13.36
C THR A 89 0.39 -0.84 -14.11
N THR A 90 1.68 -0.84 -13.80
CA THR A 90 2.67 -1.77 -14.39
C THR A 90 2.30 -3.22 -14.08
N ALA A 91 1.94 -3.52 -12.84
CA ALA A 91 1.51 -4.85 -12.41
C ALA A 91 0.24 -5.31 -13.14
N THR A 92 -0.74 -4.43 -13.28
CA THR A 92 -1.98 -4.69 -14.01
C THR A 92 -1.72 -5.01 -15.49
N VAL A 93 -0.87 -4.23 -16.16
CA VAL A 93 -0.49 -4.44 -17.57
C VAL A 93 0.27 -5.76 -17.75
N LEU A 94 1.19 -6.09 -16.82
CA LEU A 94 1.90 -7.36 -16.83
C LEU A 94 0.95 -8.54 -16.63
N ALA A 95 0.01 -8.46 -15.69
CA ALA A 95 -0.98 -9.51 -15.44
C ALA A 95 -1.85 -9.78 -16.67
N GLN A 96 -2.38 -8.71 -17.29
CA GLN A 96 -3.12 -8.82 -18.54
C GLN A 96 -2.29 -9.48 -19.64
N SER A 97 -1.03 -9.08 -19.79
CA SER A 97 -0.16 -9.60 -20.85
C SER A 97 0.18 -11.07 -20.63
N ILE A 98 0.58 -11.48 -19.42
CA ILE A 98 0.88 -12.88 -19.09
C ILE A 98 -0.36 -13.75 -19.35
N PHE A 99 -1.54 -13.30 -18.88
CA PHE A 99 -2.78 -14.04 -19.06
C PHE A 99 -3.17 -14.13 -20.54
N ASN A 100 -3.13 -13.02 -21.30
CA ASN A 100 -3.54 -12.99 -22.70
C ASN A 100 -2.61 -13.79 -23.64
N VAL A 101 -1.32 -13.85 -23.33
CA VAL A 101 -0.39 -14.72 -24.07
C VAL A 101 -0.57 -16.17 -23.63
N GLY A 102 -0.71 -16.42 -22.33
CA GLY A 102 -0.84 -17.76 -21.78
C GLY A 102 -2.11 -18.48 -22.22
N ILE A 103 -3.28 -17.81 -22.20
CA ILE A 103 -4.55 -18.43 -22.55
C ILE A 103 -4.59 -18.96 -23.99
N LYS A 104 -3.88 -18.33 -24.92
CA LYS A 104 -3.74 -18.82 -26.30
C LYS A 104 -3.02 -20.17 -26.36
N ASN A 105 -2.01 -20.36 -25.51
CA ASN A 105 -1.26 -21.62 -25.44
C ASN A 105 -2.08 -22.71 -24.75
N VAL A 106 -2.86 -22.36 -23.71
CA VAL A 106 -3.82 -23.29 -23.07
C VAL A 106 -4.87 -23.75 -24.09
N ALA A 107 -5.44 -22.84 -24.87
CA ALA A 107 -6.39 -23.16 -25.93
C ALA A 107 -5.76 -24.00 -27.05
N ALA A 108 -4.45 -23.91 -27.28
CA ALA A 108 -3.70 -24.74 -28.21
C ALA A 108 -3.34 -26.13 -27.64
N GLY A 109 -3.69 -26.43 -26.39
CA GLY A 109 -3.51 -27.75 -25.76
C GLY A 109 -2.28 -27.89 -24.85
N ALA A 110 -1.57 -26.80 -24.55
CA ALA A 110 -0.47 -26.81 -23.58
C ALA A 110 -1.00 -27.09 -22.16
N ASN A 111 -0.24 -27.84 -21.36
CA ASN A 111 -0.59 -28.15 -19.98
C ASN A 111 -0.49 -26.89 -19.08
N PRO A 112 -1.62 -26.39 -18.51
CA PRO A 112 -1.61 -25.17 -17.73
C PRO A 112 -0.70 -25.22 -16.50
N MET A 113 -0.56 -26.39 -15.86
CA MET A 113 0.29 -26.58 -14.69
C MET A 113 1.78 -26.49 -15.04
N ASP A 114 2.18 -26.99 -16.21
CA ASP A 114 3.55 -26.87 -16.69
C ASP A 114 3.85 -25.48 -17.22
N LEU A 115 2.88 -24.82 -17.88
CA LEU A 115 2.98 -23.39 -18.21
C LEU A 115 3.27 -22.57 -16.95
N LYS A 116 2.50 -22.79 -15.86
CA LYS A 116 2.72 -22.12 -14.58
C LYS A 116 4.13 -22.36 -14.05
N ARG A 117 4.64 -23.59 -14.05
CA ARG A 117 6.02 -23.89 -13.60
C ARG A 117 7.07 -23.15 -14.43
N GLY A 118 6.85 -23.05 -15.73
CA GLY A 118 7.70 -22.29 -16.64
C GLY A 118 7.66 -20.78 -16.35
N ILE A 119 6.47 -20.23 -16.11
CA ILE A 119 6.27 -18.82 -15.70
C ILE A 119 7.00 -18.55 -14.38
N ASP A 120 6.78 -19.37 -13.36
CA ASP A 120 7.40 -19.20 -12.04
C ASP A 120 8.94 -19.20 -12.15
N LYS A 121 9.50 -20.11 -12.95
CA LYS A 121 10.94 -20.19 -13.20
C LYS A 121 11.49 -18.96 -13.93
N ALA A 122 10.77 -18.47 -14.93
CA ALA A 122 11.15 -17.28 -15.68
C ALA A 122 11.10 -16.01 -14.80
N VAL A 123 10.05 -15.85 -13.99
CA VAL A 123 9.91 -14.72 -13.06
C VAL A 123 11.06 -14.71 -12.07
N ALA A 124 11.41 -15.85 -11.47
CA ALA A 124 12.56 -15.95 -10.56
C ALA A 124 13.88 -15.51 -11.22
N ALA A 125 14.12 -15.90 -12.48
CA ALA A 125 15.32 -15.50 -13.22
C ALA A 125 15.33 -13.99 -13.54
N VAL A 126 14.20 -13.43 -13.98
CA VAL A 126 14.07 -11.99 -14.27
C VAL A 126 14.25 -11.17 -12.99
N VAL A 127 13.67 -11.58 -11.86
CA VAL A 127 13.81 -10.91 -10.57
C VAL A 127 15.26 -10.93 -10.08
N ALA A 128 15.96 -12.05 -10.21
CA ALA A 128 17.39 -12.13 -9.90
C ALA A 128 18.19 -11.13 -10.75
N GLN A 129 17.95 -11.08 -12.05
CA GLN A 129 18.63 -10.15 -12.96
C GLN A 129 18.30 -8.68 -12.66
N LEU A 130 17.06 -8.36 -12.25
CA LEU A 130 16.69 -7.00 -11.81
C LEU A 130 17.48 -6.58 -10.56
N ARG A 131 17.66 -7.50 -9.60
CA ARG A 131 18.48 -7.24 -8.40
C ARG A 131 19.95 -7.03 -8.74
N ASP A 132 20.50 -7.86 -9.63
CA ASP A 132 21.89 -7.74 -10.08
C ASP A 132 22.15 -6.44 -10.84
N ASN A 133 21.15 -5.93 -11.56
CA ASN A 133 21.21 -4.66 -12.29
C ASN A 133 20.91 -3.44 -11.42
N SER A 134 20.50 -3.66 -10.16
CA SER A 134 20.11 -2.59 -9.24
C SER A 134 21.32 -1.78 -8.78
N LYS A 135 21.14 -0.47 -8.73
CA LYS A 135 22.11 0.47 -8.18
C LYS A 135 21.60 1.01 -6.85
N GLU A 136 22.39 0.84 -5.80
CA GLU A 136 22.07 1.40 -4.48
C GLU A 136 22.03 2.93 -4.51
N ILE A 137 21.10 3.51 -3.74
CA ILE A 137 20.94 4.94 -3.52
C ILE A 137 21.56 5.30 -2.17
N SER A 138 22.49 6.24 -2.17
CA SER A 138 23.21 6.62 -0.96
C SER A 138 23.16 8.11 -0.66
N THR A 139 22.96 8.97 -1.66
CA THR A 139 23.03 10.43 -1.51
C THR A 139 21.65 11.08 -1.51
N SER A 140 21.50 12.20 -0.78
CA SER A 140 20.27 13.00 -0.75
C SER A 140 19.87 13.47 -2.17
N LYS A 141 20.85 13.73 -3.03
CA LYS A 141 20.59 14.10 -4.42
C LYS A 141 19.94 12.98 -5.22
N GLU A 142 20.39 11.73 -5.05
CA GLU A 142 19.77 10.57 -5.70
C GLU A 142 18.36 10.32 -5.14
N ILE A 143 18.16 10.50 -3.83
CA ILE A 143 16.85 10.43 -3.18
C ILE A 143 15.90 11.48 -3.78
N ALA A 144 16.33 12.74 -3.86
CA ALA A 144 15.54 13.82 -4.47
C ALA A 144 15.17 13.50 -5.93
N GLN A 145 16.09 12.90 -6.68
CA GLN A 145 15.90 12.53 -8.08
C GLN A 145 14.81 11.45 -8.24
N VAL A 146 14.85 10.40 -7.42
CA VAL A 146 13.81 9.36 -7.39
C VAL A 146 12.46 9.97 -7.03
N ALA A 147 12.41 10.74 -5.95
CA ALA A 147 11.19 11.39 -5.49
C ALA A 147 10.60 12.34 -6.55
N THR A 148 11.44 13.11 -7.23
CA THR A 148 11.02 13.98 -8.34
C THR A 148 10.37 13.19 -9.46
N VAL A 149 10.98 12.11 -9.91
CA VAL A 149 10.44 11.28 -11.01
C VAL A 149 9.10 10.67 -10.61
N SER A 150 9.03 10.11 -9.41
CA SER A 150 7.79 9.49 -8.89
C SER A 150 6.69 10.54 -8.65
N ALA A 151 7.06 11.79 -8.37
CA ALA A 151 6.13 12.92 -8.27
C ALA A 151 5.79 13.58 -9.63
N ASN A 152 5.84 12.83 -10.75
CA ASN A 152 5.61 13.36 -12.09
C ASN A 152 6.55 14.51 -12.51
N ASN A 153 7.81 14.43 -12.10
CA ASN A 153 8.87 15.44 -12.31
C ASN A 153 8.62 16.78 -11.59
N ASP A 154 7.99 16.74 -10.44
CA ASP A 154 7.85 17.88 -9.55
C ASP A 154 9.08 17.94 -8.62
N GLU A 155 9.99 18.88 -8.92
CA GLU A 155 11.24 19.07 -8.18
C GLU A 155 10.99 19.59 -6.75
N GLU A 156 9.92 20.35 -6.53
CA GLU A 156 9.55 20.84 -5.20
C GLU A 156 9.22 19.67 -4.27
N ILE A 157 8.38 18.75 -4.73
CA ILE A 157 8.04 17.53 -4.00
C ILE A 157 9.29 16.65 -3.80
N GLY A 158 10.11 16.50 -4.84
CA GLY A 158 11.33 15.68 -4.74
C GLY A 158 12.31 16.18 -3.68
N ASN A 159 12.58 17.47 -3.65
CA ASN A 159 13.44 18.10 -2.66
C ASN A 159 12.83 18.01 -1.25
N MET A 160 11.53 18.24 -1.13
CA MET A 160 10.82 18.16 0.14
C MET A 160 10.91 16.76 0.78
N ILE A 161 10.76 15.70 -0.01
CA ILE A 161 10.88 14.30 0.48
C ILE A 161 12.34 14.03 0.89
N SER A 162 13.32 14.46 0.10
CA SER A 162 14.73 14.30 0.45
C SER A 162 15.09 15.03 1.75
N ASP A 163 14.65 16.27 1.91
CA ASP A 163 14.86 17.06 3.14
C ASP A 163 14.19 16.40 4.36
N ALA A 164 13.01 15.81 4.19
CA ALA A 164 12.34 15.07 5.24
C ALA A 164 13.15 13.83 5.64
N MET A 165 13.63 13.04 4.66
CA MET A 165 14.47 11.86 4.91
C MET A 165 15.80 12.21 5.57
N ASP A 166 16.41 13.32 5.21
CA ASP A 166 17.66 13.79 5.85
C ASP A 166 17.42 14.16 7.34
N LYS A 167 16.25 14.72 7.66
CA LYS A 167 15.90 15.10 9.05
C LYS A 167 15.60 13.90 9.95
N VAL A 168 14.88 12.90 9.45
CA VAL A 168 14.45 11.75 10.27
C VAL A 168 15.26 10.48 10.04
N GLY A 169 16.16 10.49 9.05
CA GLY A 169 16.94 9.33 8.63
C GLY A 169 16.19 8.46 7.60
N LYS A 170 16.92 7.51 7.00
CA LYS A 170 16.39 6.64 5.92
C LYS A 170 15.21 5.77 6.38
N ASP A 171 15.24 5.34 7.64
CA ASP A 171 14.19 4.51 8.26
C ASP A 171 13.21 5.35 9.09
N GLY A 172 13.33 6.68 9.03
CA GLY A 172 12.49 7.61 9.77
C GLY A 172 11.06 7.66 9.27
N VAL A 173 10.16 8.03 10.18
CA VAL A 173 8.74 8.14 9.86
C VAL A 173 8.45 9.47 9.19
N ILE A 174 7.79 9.40 8.03
CA ILE A 174 7.31 10.58 7.29
C ILE A 174 5.82 10.37 7.05
N THR A 175 5.01 11.35 7.43
CA THR A 175 3.56 11.39 7.20
C THR A 175 3.18 12.54 6.30
N VAL A 176 2.10 12.41 5.54
CA VAL A 176 1.60 13.44 4.62
C VAL A 176 0.25 13.93 5.13
N GLU A 177 0.17 15.22 5.45
CA GLU A 177 -1.02 15.85 6.02
C GLU A 177 -1.47 17.05 5.18
N GLU A 178 -2.72 17.44 5.34
CA GLU A 178 -3.25 18.63 4.69
C GLU A 178 -2.85 19.90 5.45
N ALA A 179 -2.30 20.87 4.74
CA ALA A 179 -2.02 22.18 5.32
C ALA A 179 -3.32 22.97 5.52
N LYS A 180 -3.34 23.83 6.52
CA LYS A 180 -4.46 24.76 6.73
C LYS A 180 -4.47 25.94 5.73
N GLY A 181 -3.44 26.05 4.90
CA GLY A 181 -3.24 27.13 3.92
C GLY A 181 -2.78 26.60 2.58
N THR A 182 -2.34 27.50 1.71
CA THR A 182 -1.89 27.18 0.35
C THR A 182 -0.41 26.78 0.28
N GLU A 183 0.36 27.01 1.33
CA GLU A 183 1.79 26.74 1.36
C GLU A 183 2.07 25.31 1.80
N THR A 184 3.02 24.67 1.11
CA THR A 184 3.54 23.34 1.46
C THR A 184 4.77 23.51 2.36
N GLU A 185 4.82 22.78 3.48
CA GLU A 185 5.95 22.86 4.44
C GLU A 185 6.32 21.51 5.04
N VAL A 186 7.58 21.38 5.50
CA VAL A 186 8.08 20.19 6.20
C VAL A 186 8.34 20.54 7.67
N LYS A 187 7.64 19.87 8.58
CA LYS A 187 7.88 19.98 10.03
C LYS A 187 8.38 18.66 10.58
N THR A 188 9.29 18.75 11.55
CA THR A 188 9.70 17.58 12.34
C THR A 188 9.16 17.73 13.76
N VAL A 189 8.50 16.70 14.26
CA VAL A 189 7.88 16.66 15.59
C VAL A 189 8.33 15.43 16.35
N GLU A 190 8.19 15.47 17.68
CA GLU A 190 8.38 14.28 18.50
C GLU A 190 7.34 13.21 18.14
N GLY A 191 7.78 11.97 17.95
CA GLY A 191 6.88 10.90 17.55
C GLY A 191 7.61 9.59 17.36
N MET A 192 6.85 8.52 17.18
CA MET A 192 7.39 7.19 16.86
C MET A 192 6.39 6.33 16.11
N GLN A 193 6.92 5.33 15.39
CA GLN A 193 6.11 4.28 14.78
C GLN A 193 6.51 2.91 15.35
N PHE A 194 5.53 2.04 15.51
CA PHE A 194 5.76 0.64 15.86
C PHE A 194 4.88 -0.30 15.04
N ASP A 195 5.37 -1.53 14.85
CA ASP A 195 4.84 -2.53 13.93
C ASP A 195 3.67 -3.30 14.55
N ARG A 196 2.56 -2.62 14.77
CA ARG A 196 1.27 -3.19 15.19
C ARG A 196 0.15 -2.33 14.60
N GLY A 197 -0.70 -2.94 13.81
CA GLY A 197 -1.89 -2.30 13.26
C GLY A 197 -3.14 -2.49 14.13
N TYR A 198 -4.25 -2.04 13.61
CA TYR A 198 -5.53 -2.14 14.31
C TYR A 198 -5.98 -3.61 14.49
N LEU A 199 -6.61 -3.90 15.62
CA LEU A 199 -7.15 -5.23 15.94
C LEU A 199 -8.41 -5.59 15.14
N SER A 200 -9.06 -4.60 14.54
CA SER A 200 -10.25 -4.81 13.73
C SER A 200 -10.35 -3.76 12.62
N PRO A 201 -10.64 -4.16 11.37
CA PRO A 201 -10.89 -3.23 10.27
C PRO A 201 -12.05 -2.25 10.54
N TYR A 202 -12.94 -2.58 11.45
CA TYR A 202 -14.04 -1.70 11.85
C TYR A 202 -13.58 -0.45 12.62
N PHE A 203 -12.32 -0.38 13.06
CA PHE A 203 -11.74 0.84 13.64
C PHE A 203 -11.33 1.89 12.61
N VAL A 204 -11.24 1.52 11.34
CA VAL A 204 -10.90 2.40 10.22
C VAL A 204 -11.83 3.62 10.18
N THR A 205 -11.24 4.80 10.00
CA THR A 205 -11.94 6.09 9.82
C THR A 205 -11.84 6.59 8.38
N ASN A 206 -10.70 6.33 7.74
CA ASN A 206 -10.43 6.62 6.33
C ASN A 206 -10.48 5.32 5.52
N THR A 207 -11.61 5.05 4.87
CA THR A 207 -11.82 3.81 4.11
C THR A 207 -11.06 3.76 2.79
N GLU A 208 -10.64 4.90 2.25
CA GLU A 208 -9.84 4.96 1.01
C GLU A 208 -8.43 4.42 1.27
N LYS A 209 -7.81 4.84 2.39
CA LYS A 209 -6.48 4.39 2.81
C LYS A 209 -6.49 3.16 3.72
N MET A 210 -7.66 2.73 4.18
CA MET A 210 -7.82 1.68 5.20
C MET A 210 -7.06 2.00 6.49
N GLU A 211 -7.11 3.26 6.94
CA GLU A 211 -6.44 3.76 8.13
C GLU A 211 -7.43 4.26 9.18
N ALA A 212 -7.07 4.13 10.44
CA ALA A 212 -7.72 4.80 11.54
C ALA A 212 -6.91 6.06 11.91
N GLU A 213 -7.39 7.21 11.48
CA GLU A 213 -6.84 8.52 11.78
C GLU A 213 -7.58 9.11 12.97
N LEU A 214 -6.87 9.45 14.06
CA LEU A 214 -7.43 9.88 15.33
C LEU A 214 -6.74 11.18 15.79
N ASP A 215 -7.47 12.28 15.76
CA ASP A 215 -6.96 13.61 16.15
C ASP A 215 -7.10 13.86 17.65
N SER A 216 -6.02 14.31 18.27
CA SER A 216 -5.93 14.62 19.71
C SER A 216 -6.45 13.50 20.62
N PRO A 217 -6.06 12.22 20.39
CA PRO A 217 -6.58 11.10 21.13
C PRO A 217 -6.03 11.03 22.57
N TYR A 218 -6.82 10.41 23.44
CA TYR A 218 -6.29 9.79 24.66
C TYR A 218 -5.68 8.44 24.34
N ILE A 219 -4.64 8.03 25.09
CA ILE A 219 -3.90 6.79 24.84
C ILE A 219 -3.87 6.00 26.16
N LEU A 220 -4.58 4.87 26.19
CA LEU A 220 -4.49 3.92 27.28
C LEU A 220 -3.36 2.93 26.98
N ILE A 221 -2.40 2.81 27.91
CA ILE A 221 -1.26 1.91 27.78
C ILE A 221 -1.35 0.87 28.88
N TYR A 222 -1.57 -0.40 28.51
CA TYR A 222 -1.78 -1.49 29.45
C TYR A 222 -0.86 -2.69 29.12
N ASP A 223 -0.24 -3.28 30.13
CA ASP A 223 0.76 -4.35 29.94
C ASP A 223 0.17 -5.76 29.82
N LYS A 224 -1.13 -5.93 30.04
CA LYS A 224 -1.83 -7.20 29.97
C LYS A 224 -2.91 -7.20 28.89
N LYS A 225 -3.53 -8.36 28.73
CA LYS A 225 -4.68 -8.58 27.85
C LYS A 225 -5.96 -8.01 28.48
N ILE A 226 -6.84 -7.45 27.62
CA ILE A 226 -8.16 -6.94 28.00
C ILE A 226 -9.21 -7.79 27.31
N SER A 227 -9.99 -8.54 28.09
CA SER A 227 -11.07 -9.40 27.58
C SER A 227 -12.44 -9.00 28.11
N SER A 228 -12.49 -8.31 29.27
CA SER A 228 -13.72 -7.87 29.93
C SER A 228 -13.96 -6.37 29.76
N MET A 229 -15.16 -6.03 29.31
CA MET A 229 -15.59 -4.65 29.16
C MET A 229 -15.66 -3.92 30.51
N LYS A 230 -15.98 -4.64 31.58
CA LYS A 230 -16.11 -4.09 32.93
C LYS A 230 -14.82 -3.39 33.41
N GLU A 231 -13.66 -3.92 33.06
CA GLU A 231 -12.37 -3.36 33.44
C GLU A 231 -12.06 -2.02 32.73
N LEU A 232 -12.63 -1.82 31.52
CA LEU A 232 -12.44 -0.62 30.72
C LEU A 232 -13.41 0.52 31.08
N LEU A 233 -14.54 0.25 31.70
CA LEU A 233 -15.58 1.25 31.98
C LEU A 233 -15.04 2.51 32.68
N PRO A 234 -14.17 2.41 33.70
CA PRO A 234 -13.64 3.60 34.41
C PRO A 234 -12.85 4.55 33.50
N VAL A 235 -12.29 4.05 32.41
CA VAL A 235 -11.58 4.85 31.40
C VAL A 235 -12.52 5.32 30.30
N LEU A 236 -13.41 4.44 29.83
CA LEU A 236 -14.28 4.72 28.69
C LEU A 236 -15.31 5.80 28.97
N GLU A 237 -15.95 5.78 30.15
CA GLU A 237 -16.99 6.74 30.51
C GLU A 237 -16.47 8.19 30.57
N PRO A 238 -15.35 8.50 31.26
CA PRO A 238 -14.80 9.86 31.26
C PRO A 238 -14.33 10.29 29.87
N VAL A 239 -13.69 9.40 29.09
CA VAL A 239 -13.23 9.74 27.74
C VAL A 239 -14.42 10.01 26.81
N ALA A 240 -15.47 9.19 26.85
CA ALA A 240 -16.68 9.41 26.05
C ALA A 240 -17.32 10.78 26.33
N GLN A 241 -17.32 11.23 27.58
CA GLN A 241 -17.84 12.56 27.96
C GLN A 241 -17.04 13.70 27.34
N THR A 242 -15.74 13.52 27.06
CA THR A 242 -14.91 14.53 26.38
C THR A 242 -15.17 14.64 24.88
N GLY A 243 -15.78 13.62 24.26
CA GLY A 243 -15.96 13.51 22.82
C GLY A 243 -14.67 13.27 22.02
N LYS A 244 -13.52 13.12 22.69
CA LYS A 244 -12.22 12.85 22.07
C LYS A 244 -12.04 11.36 21.77
N PRO A 245 -11.20 11.02 20.77
CA PRO A 245 -10.86 9.63 20.49
C PRO A 245 -10.06 8.97 21.61
N LEU A 246 -10.14 7.64 21.70
CA LEU A 246 -9.33 6.80 22.56
C LEU A 246 -8.57 5.76 21.73
N VAL A 247 -7.26 5.67 21.95
CA VAL A 247 -6.43 4.55 21.46
C VAL A 247 -6.09 3.66 22.64
N ILE A 248 -6.32 2.37 22.49
CA ILE A 248 -5.98 1.36 23.48
C ILE A 248 -4.77 0.57 22.97
N ILE A 249 -3.66 0.64 23.69
CA ILE A 249 -2.45 -0.13 23.44
C ILE A 249 -2.32 -1.15 24.57
N ALA A 250 -2.60 -2.41 24.28
CA ALA A 250 -2.57 -3.47 25.29
C ALA A 250 -1.86 -4.71 24.74
N GLU A 251 -1.48 -5.67 25.62
CA GLU A 251 -0.93 -6.94 25.14
C GLU A 251 -1.83 -7.58 24.08
N ASP A 252 -3.13 -7.60 24.33
CA ASP A 252 -4.19 -7.95 23.38
C ASP A 252 -5.52 -7.34 23.85
N VAL A 253 -6.46 -7.16 22.93
CA VAL A 253 -7.84 -6.85 23.25
C VAL A 253 -8.72 -7.83 22.49
N ASP A 254 -9.50 -8.65 23.19
CA ASP A 254 -10.33 -9.68 22.56
C ASP A 254 -11.69 -9.89 23.23
N GLY A 255 -12.38 -10.93 22.81
CA GLY A 255 -13.65 -11.38 23.41
C GLY A 255 -14.71 -10.29 23.48
N GLU A 256 -15.33 -10.17 24.65
CA GLU A 256 -16.40 -9.19 24.92
C GLU A 256 -15.91 -7.75 24.76
N ALA A 257 -14.70 -7.46 25.22
CA ALA A 257 -14.13 -6.11 25.16
C ALA A 257 -14.00 -5.62 23.72
N LEU A 258 -13.36 -6.41 22.84
CA LEU A 258 -13.20 -6.04 21.43
C LEU A 258 -14.56 -5.90 20.72
N ALA A 259 -15.45 -6.86 20.90
CA ALA A 259 -16.77 -6.83 20.27
C ALA A 259 -17.57 -5.58 20.68
N THR A 260 -17.55 -5.22 21.97
CA THR A 260 -18.24 -4.04 22.47
C THR A 260 -17.63 -2.73 21.96
N LEU A 261 -16.30 -2.63 21.91
CA LEU A 261 -15.61 -1.46 21.33
C LEU A 261 -16.00 -1.26 19.85
N VAL A 262 -15.99 -2.35 19.06
CA VAL A 262 -16.37 -2.32 17.65
C VAL A 262 -17.83 -1.88 17.47
N VAL A 263 -18.76 -2.46 18.23
CA VAL A 263 -20.20 -2.09 18.16
C VAL A 263 -20.41 -0.62 18.51
N ASN A 264 -19.78 -0.12 19.56
CA ASN A 264 -19.93 1.29 19.96
C ASN A 264 -19.27 2.25 18.97
N LYS A 265 -18.16 1.84 18.32
CA LYS A 265 -17.53 2.60 17.23
C LYS A 265 -18.48 2.69 16.02
N ILE A 266 -19.05 1.55 15.58
CA ILE A 266 -20.01 1.50 14.44
C ILE A 266 -21.25 2.37 14.73
N ARG A 267 -21.75 2.36 15.98
CA ARG A 267 -22.88 3.19 16.40
C ARG A 267 -22.54 4.69 16.56
N GLY A 268 -21.27 5.07 16.42
CA GLY A 268 -20.81 6.44 16.63
C GLY A 268 -20.81 6.91 18.09
N ALA A 269 -21.06 6.00 19.05
CA ALA A 269 -21.06 6.31 20.48
C ALA A 269 -19.64 6.51 21.04
N LEU A 270 -18.64 5.85 20.47
CA LEU A 270 -17.24 5.98 20.84
C LEU A 270 -16.37 6.17 19.59
N LYS A 271 -15.41 7.08 19.68
CA LYS A 271 -14.30 7.19 18.73
C LYS A 271 -13.13 6.41 19.32
N VAL A 272 -12.95 5.16 18.92
CA VAL A 272 -11.96 4.26 19.54
C VAL A 272 -11.26 3.42 18.51
N ALA A 273 -9.98 3.13 18.77
CA ALA A 273 -9.22 2.08 18.12
C ALA A 273 -8.41 1.30 19.16
N ALA A 274 -8.13 0.04 18.86
CA ALA A 274 -7.31 -0.81 19.71
C ALA A 274 -6.22 -1.49 18.87
N VAL A 275 -5.01 -1.53 19.43
CA VAL A 275 -3.81 -2.13 18.83
C VAL A 275 -3.10 -3.02 19.85
N LYS A 276 -2.35 -4.00 19.37
CA LYS A 276 -1.47 -4.79 20.22
C LYS A 276 -0.23 -4.00 20.61
N ALA A 277 0.23 -4.18 21.81
CA ALA A 277 1.51 -3.66 22.26
C ALA A 277 2.67 -4.27 21.44
N PRO A 278 3.66 -3.46 21.05
CA PRO A 278 4.81 -3.95 20.30
C PRO A 278 5.75 -4.79 21.17
N GLY A 279 6.40 -5.79 20.56
CA GLY A 279 7.34 -6.69 21.22
C GLY A 279 6.69 -7.75 22.10
N PHE A 280 7.54 -8.50 22.83
CA PHE A 280 7.15 -9.59 23.74
C PHE A 280 7.97 -9.53 25.03
N GLY A 281 7.40 -10.03 26.15
CA GLY A 281 8.10 -10.10 27.44
C GLY A 281 8.64 -8.75 27.90
N ASP A 282 9.88 -8.71 28.36
CA ASP A 282 10.51 -7.49 28.89
C ASP A 282 10.69 -6.40 27.82
N ARG A 283 10.85 -6.79 26.55
CA ARG A 283 10.89 -5.81 25.46
C ARG A 283 9.55 -5.09 25.30
N ARG A 284 8.43 -5.80 25.40
CA ARG A 284 7.10 -5.17 25.36
C ARG A 284 6.97 -4.15 26.49
N LYS A 285 7.37 -4.50 27.71
CA LYS A 285 7.36 -3.58 28.85
C LYS A 285 8.20 -2.33 28.57
N ALA A 286 9.39 -2.51 28.02
CA ALA A 286 10.29 -1.41 27.70
C ALA A 286 9.73 -0.51 26.58
N MET A 287 9.08 -1.08 25.55
CA MET A 287 8.45 -0.30 24.50
C MET A 287 7.18 0.43 24.96
N LEU A 288 6.37 -0.20 25.82
CA LEU A 288 5.23 0.49 26.45
C LEU A 288 5.69 1.69 27.29
N GLU A 289 6.82 1.58 27.97
CA GLU A 289 7.43 2.69 28.70
C GLU A 289 7.89 3.81 27.77
N ASP A 290 8.52 3.46 26.64
CA ASP A 290 8.95 4.44 25.63
C ASP A 290 7.75 5.21 25.08
N ILE A 291 6.62 4.51 24.81
CA ILE A 291 5.36 5.11 24.36
C ILE A 291 4.77 6.01 25.46
N ALA A 292 4.80 5.56 26.72
CA ALA A 292 4.29 6.34 27.84
C ALA A 292 5.07 7.64 28.03
N ILE A 293 6.39 7.60 27.97
CA ILE A 293 7.27 8.77 28.08
C ILE A 293 7.02 9.73 26.91
N LEU A 294 6.90 9.20 25.69
CA LEU A 294 6.62 10.01 24.49
C LEU A 294 5.27 10.72 24.55
N THR A 295 4.26 10.06 25.10
CA THR A 295 2.88 10.57 25.12
C THR A 295 2.49 11.26 26.43
N GLY A 296 3.37 11.27 27.43
CA GLY A 296 3.09 11.82 28.77
C GLY A 296 2.09 10.99 29.55
N GLY A 297 1.92 9.71 29.21
CA GLY A 297 1.03 8.78 29.89
C GLY A 297 1.73 7.91 30.93
N THR A 298 0.97 6.99 31.52
CA THR A 298 1.47 6.01 32.50
C THR A 298 1.15 4.61 32.01
N VAL A 299 2.13 3.71 32.07
CA VAL A 299 1.87 2.28 31.81
C VAL A 299 1.07 1.72 32.97
N ILE A 300 -0.16 1.31 32.71
CA ILE A 300 -0.99 0.62 33.69
C ILE A 300 -0.49 -0.82 33.81
N SER A 301 0.08 -1.17 34.96
CA SER A 301 0.68 -2.47 35.25
C SER A 301 0.49 -2.83 36.70
N GLU A 302 0.03 -4.04 36.97
CA GLU A 302 -0.12 -4.54 38.32
C GLU A 302 1.23 -4.68 39.04
N GLU A 303 2.31 -4.95 38.33
CA GLU A 303 3.67 -4.99 38.88
C GLU A 303 4.07 -3.60 39.44
N ARG A 304 3.51 -2.54 38.91
CA ARG A 304 3.70 -1.15 39.39
C ARG A 304 2.63 -0.69 40.37
N GLY A 305 1.71 -1.56 40.75
CA GLY A 305 0.63 -1.25 41.66
C GLY A 305 -0.61 -0.60 41.00
N PHE A 306 -0.67 -0.50 39.67
CA PHE A 306 -1.80 0.05 38.93
C PHE A 306 -2.70 -1.06 38.39
N LYS A 307 -3.99 -0.98 38.68
CA LYS A 307 -5.01 -1.86 38.09
C LYS A 307 -5.82 -1.07 37.06
N LEU A 308 -6.26 -1.75 35.99
CA LEU A 308 -7.05 -1.13 34.93
C LEU A 308 -8.37 -0.54 35.46
N GLU A 309 -8.99 -1.21 36.44
CA GLU A 309 -10.22 -0.77 37.10
C GLU A 309 -10.07 0.58 37.84
N ASN A 310 -8.85 0.96 38.20
CA ASN A 310 -8.53 2.19 38.91
C ASN A 310 -7.87 3.25 38.02
N ALA A 311 -7.78 2.99 36.71
CA ALA A 311 -7.18 3.93 35.78
C ALA A 311 -8.05 5.19 35.63
N THR A 312 -7.38 6.35 35.67
CA THR A 312 -8.01 7.67 35.52
C THR A 312 -7.58 8.33 34.22
N ILE A 313 -8.34 9.32 33.78
CA ILE A 313 -8.05 10.07 32.54
C ILE A 313 -6.66 10.75 32.58
N ASP A 314 -6.18 11.12 33.77
CA ASP A 314 -4.86 11.77 33.95
C ASP A 314 -3.68 10.80 33.75
N MET A 315 -3.93 9.50 33.80
CA MET A 315 -2.93 8.47 33.51
C MET A 315 -2.81 8.20 32.01
N LEU A 316 -3.75 8.68 31.20
CA LEU A 316 -3.75 8.46 29.77
C LEU A 316 -2.74 9.35 29.08
N GLY A 317 -1.97 8.76 28.14
CA GLY A 317 -1.12 9.51 27.24
C GLY A 317 -1.94 10.36 26.26
N ARG A 318 -1.28 11.30 25.60
CA ARG A 318 -1.86 12.18 24.58
C ARG A 318 -0.89 12.35 23.41
N ALA A 319 -1.43 12.61 22.24
CA ALA A 319 -0.70 13.01 21.06
C ALA A 319 -1.54 14.01 20.23
N GLU A 320 -0.92 14.69 19.30
CA GLU A 320 -1.63 15.52 18.33
C GLU A 320 -2.46 14.65 17.39
N LYS A 321 -1.86 13.57 16.87
CA LYS A 321 -2.51 12.60 15.98
C LYS A 321 -1.97 11.19 16.18
N ILE A 322 -2.81 10.19 15.95
CA ILE A 322 -2.39 8.79 15.79
C ILE A 322 -2.98 8.25 14.50
N ASN A 323 -2.10 7.69 13.66
CA ASN A 323 -2.46 6.98 12.44
C ASN A 323 -2.19 5.50 12.63
N ILE A 324 -3.20 4.66 12.35
CA ILE A 324 -3.10 3.19 12.50
C ILE A 324 -3.52 2.56 11.18
N ASP A 325 -2.60 1.90 10.52
CA ASP A 325 -2.87 1.03 9.38
C ASP A 325 -3.02 -0.45 9.81
N LYS A 326 -3.05 -1.38 8.87
CA LYS A 326 -3.16 -2.82 9.15
C LYS A 326 -1.93 -3.40 9.85
N ASP A 327 -0.77 -2.77 9.69
CA ASP A 327 0.53 -3.29 10.11
C ASP A 327 1.21 -2.40 11.16
N ASN A 328 0.95 -1.09 11.16
CA ASN A 328 1.68 -0.10 11.92
C ASN A 328 0.78 0.85 12.71
N THR A 329 1.35 1.41 13.77
CA THR A 329 0.78 2.54 14.53
C THR A 329 1.82 3.65 14.62
N THR A 330 1.46 4.84 14.14
CA THR A 330 2.29 6.05 14.17
C THR A 330 1.72 7.05 15.15
N VAL A 331 2.51 7.41 16.16
CA VAL A 331 2.22 8.48 17.12
C VAL A 331 2.90 9.75 16.63
N VAL A 332 2.14 10.80 16.37
CA VAL A 332 2.61 12.08 15.86
C VAL A 332 2.48 13.12 16.95
N ASN A 333 3.55 13.83 17.24
CA ASN A 333 3.63 14.89 18.23
C ASN A 333 3.05 14.47 19.60
N GLY A 334 3.71 13.50 20.24
CA GLY A 334 3.37 13.06 21.59
C GLY A 334 3.49 14.20 22.61
N ALA A 335 2.59 14.22 23.59
CA ALA A 335 2.55 15.27 24.61
C ALA A 335 3.49 15.04 25.80
N GLY A 336 4.48 14.16 25.64
CA GLY A 336 5.49 13.87 26.66
C GLY A 336 6.45 15.04 26.91
N ASP A 337 7.06 15.05 28.08
CA ASP A 337 8.08 16.05 28.41
C ASP A 337 9.38 15.81 27.65
N ALA A 338 9.85 16.81 26.91
CA ALA A 338 11.06 16.71 26.09
C ALA A 338 12.33 16.34 26.91
N THR A 339 12.38 16.71 28.19
CA THR A 339 13.48 16.36 29.08
C THR A 339 13.43 14.88 29.44
N ALA A 340 12.22 14.35 29.70
CA ALA A 340 12.01 12.93 29.96
C ALA A 340 12.36 12.07 28.72
N ILE A 341 11.97 12.49 27.53
CA ILE A 341 12.31 11.84 26.27
C ILE A 341 13.82 11.80 26.06
N LYS A 342 14.52 12.94 26.23
CA LYS A 342 15.99 13.00 26.15
C LYS A 342 16.67 12.12 27.18
N GLY A 343 16.15 12.09 28.42
CA GLY A 343 16.64 11.20 29.47
C GLY A 343 16.52 9.73 29.08
N ARG A 344 15.38 9.34 28.50
CA ARG A 344 15.16 7.97 28.01
C ARG A 344 16.08 7.59 26.86
N ILE A 345 16.30 8.50 25.93
CA ILE A 345 17.29 8.31 24.83
C ILE A 345 18.70 8.10 25.40
N ALA A 346 19.12 8.89 26.40
CA ALA A 346 20.42 8.73 27.04
C ALA A 346 20.54 7.39 27.78
N GLU A 347 19.48 6.94 28.44
CA GLU A 347 19.43 5.63 29.11
C GLU A 347 19.61 4.48 28.10
N ILE A 348 18.87 4.50 26.97
CA ILE A 348 18.99 3.48 25.92
C ILE A 348 20.41 3.47 25.33
N LYS A 349 21.02 4.64 25.08
CA LYS A 349 22.42 4.73 24.63
C LYS A 349 23.38 4.07 25.61
N SER A 350 23.21 4.33 26.90
CA SER A 350 24.04 3.69 27.96
C SER A 350 23.84 2.17 28.02
N GLN A 351 22.62 1.68 27.75
CA GLN A 351 22.34 0.24 27.65
C GLN A 351 23.04 -0.39 26.43
N ILE A 352 23.07 0.29 25.29
CA ILE A 352 23.78 -0.15 24.07
C ILE A 352 25.29 -0.30 24.33
N GLU A 353 25.88 0.64 25.06
CA GLU A 353 27.33 0.60 25.42
C GLU A 353 27.68 -0.54 26.38
N LYS A 354 26.75 -0.88 27.27
CA LYS A 354 26.99 -1.88 28.35
C LYS A 354 26.65 -3.30 27.92
N THR A 355 25.81 -3.49 26.92
CA THR A 355 25.41 -4.85 26.51
C THR A 355 26.53 -5.58 25.79
N THR A 356 26.72 -6.86 26.15
CA THR A 356 27.68 -7.78 25.52
C THR A 356 27.03 -8.66 24.44
N SER A 357 25.70 -8.65 24.35
CA SER A 357 24.91 -9.41 23.37
C SER A 357 24.71 -8.58 22.10
N ASP A 358 25.16 -9.07 20.96
CA ASP A 358 25.00 -8.41 19.68
C ASP A 358 23.51 -8.29 19.30
N TYR A 359 22.72 -9.31 19.62
CA TYR A 359 21.29 -9.30 19.42
C TYR A 359 20.57 -8.24 20.27
N ASP A 360 20.93 -8.10 21.54
CA ASP A 360 20.33 -7.07 22.41
C ASP A 360 20.78 -5.68 21.98
N ARG A 361 22.04 -5.55 21.54
CA ARG A 361 22.56 -4.30 20.98
C ARG A 361 21.76 -3.86 19.77
N GLU A 362 21.51 -4.75 18.81
CA GLU A 362 20.69 -4.49 17.63
C GLU A 362 19.28 -4.00 18.03
N LYS A 363 18.62 -4.69 18.95
CA LYS A 363 17.27 -4.33 19.40
C LYS A 363 17.19 -3.04 20.21
N LEU A 364 18.23 -2.71 20.95
CA LEU A 364 18.35 -1.42 21.62
C LEU A 364 18.59 -0.29 20.61
N GLN A 365 19.39 -0.52 19.57
CA GLN A 365 19.60 0.44 18.48
C GLN A 365 18.29 0.69 17.70
N GLU A 366 17.51 -0.34 17.43
CA GLU A 366 16.19 -0.22 16.81
C GLU A 366 15.23 0.64 17.65
N ARG A 367 15.18 0.41 18.98
CA ARG A 367 14.39 1.25 19.90
C ARG A 367 14.87 2.70 19.93
N LEU A 368 16.20 2.88 19.99
CA LEU A 368 16.79 4.21 19.95
C LEU A 368 16.41 4.97 18.68
N ALA A 369 16.50 4.33 17.52
CA ALA A 369 16.13 4.93 16.25
C ALA A 369 14.65 5.34 16.23
N LYS A 370 13.74 4.47 16.69
CA LYS A 370 12.30 4.76 16.78
C LYS A 370 11.96 5.94 17.70
N LEU A 371 12.68 6.10 18.81
CA LEU A 371 12.40 7.17 19.78
C LEU A 371 13.11 8.48 19.44
N SER A 372 14.33 8.43 18.86
CA SER A 372 15.14 9.61 18.59
C SER A 372 14.91 10.24 17.21
N GLY A 373 14.35 9.48 16.27
CA GLY A 373 14.16 9.93 14.88
C GLY A 373 13.04 10.97 14.73
N GLY A 374 12.07 10.98 15.61
CA GLY A 374 10.87 11.80 15.46
C GLY A 374 10.01 11.41 14.25
N VAL A 375 9.08 12.26 13.88
CA VAL A 375 8.23 12.14 12.70
C VAL A 375 8.36 13.41 11.87
N ALA A 376 8.69 13.28 10.58
CA ALA A 376 8.57 14.38 9.63
C ALA A 376 7.14 14.43 9.08
N ILE A 377 6.53 15.60 9.10
CA ILE A 377 5.19 15.83 8.58
C ILE A 377 5.33 16.71 7.34
N LEU A 378 4.87 16.20 6.21
CA LEU A 378 4.75 16.95 4.96
C LEU A 378 3.36 17.56 4.91
N TYR A 379 3.22 18.83 5.23
CA TYR A 379 1.97 19.57 5.10
C TYR A 379 1.81 20.05 3.67
N ILE A 380 0.79 19.54 2.98
CA ILE A 380 0.53 19.84 1.58
C ILE A 380 -0.50 20.95 1.48
N GLY A 381 -0.11 22.07 0.87
CA GLY A 381 -0.97 23.21 0.61
C GLY A 381 -1.43 23.27 -0.86
N ALA A 382 -2.69 23.68 -1.09
CA ALA A 382 -3.24 23.95 -2.41
C ALA A 382 -4.37 24.98 -2.34
N ALA A 383 -4.77 25.54 -3.51
CA ALA A 383 -5.82 26.55 -3.58
C ALA A 383 -7.24 25.95 -3.47
N THR A 384 -7.42 24.68 -3.85
CA THR A 384 -8.70 23.97 -3.84
C THR A 384 -8.55 22.60 -3.19
N GLU A 385 -9.63 22.06 -2.64
CA GLU A 385 -9.67 20.72 -2.02
C GLU A 385 -9.33 19.61 -3.04
N VAL A 386 -9.79 19.74 -4.28
CA VAL A 386 -9.49 18.77 -5.35
C VAL A 386 -8.00 18.76 -5.68
N GLU A 387 -7.37 19.94 -5.80
CA GLU A 387 -5.94 20.07 -6.04
C GLU A 387 -5.12 19.57 -4.84
N MET A 388 -5.58 19.87 -3.63
CA MET A 388 -4.97 19.41 -2.37
C MET A 388 -4.89 17.88 -2.35
N LYS A 389 -6.00 17.21 -2.65
CA LYS A 389 -6.08 15.76 -2.65
C LYS A 389 -5.16 15.16 -3.73
N GLU A 390 -5.17 15.69 -4.96
CA GLU A 390 -4.30 15.24 -6.03
C GLU A 390 -2.81 15.39 -5.67
N LYS A 391 -2.43 16.55 -5.11
CA LYS A 391 -1.06 16.82 -4.70
C LYS A 391 -0.63 15.91 -3.54
N LYS A 392 -1.52 15.65 -2.58
CA LYS A 392 -1.28 14.74 -1.46
C LYS A 392 -1.05 13.31 -1.94
N ASP A 393 -1.93 12.78 -2.81
CA ASP A 393 -1.80 11.43 -3.37
C ASP A 393 -0.47 11.30 -4.13
N ARG A 394 -0.08 12.28 -4.92
CA ARG A 394 1.20 12.31 -5.64
C ARG A 394 2.42 12.34 -4.70
N VAL A 395 2.34 13.05 -3.58
CA VAL A 395 3.40 13.06 -2.55
C VAL A 395 3.49 11.71 -1.84
N ASP A 396 2.36 11.10 -1.52
CA ASP A 396 2.30 9.76 -0.92
C ASP A 396 2.96 8.71 -1.84
N ASP A 397 2.60 8.70 -3.14
CA ASP A 397 3.20 7.81 -4.14
C ASP A 397 4.72 8.01 -4.25
N ALA A 398 5.16 9.28 -4.32
CA ALA A 398 6.58 9.60 -4.40
C ALA A 398 7.34 9.19 -3.14
N LEU A 399 6.75 9.31 -1.96
CA LEU A 399 7.34 8.88 -0.69
C LEU A 399 7.50 7.36 -0.64
N HIS A 400 6.47 6.61 -1.06
CA HIS A 400 6.51 5.15 -1.12
C HIS A 400 7.56 4.65 -2.11
N ALA A 401 7.61 5.20 -3.32
CA ALA A 401 8.61 4.88 -4.33
C ALA A 401 10.03 5.20 -3.85
N THR A 402 10.22 6.33 -3.16
CA THR A 402 11.52 6.72 -2.61
C THR A 402 11.98 5.76 -1.51
N ARG A 403 11.09 5.34 -0.60
CA ARG A 403 11.39 4.31 0.39
C ARG A 403 11.76 2.98 -0.25
N ALA A 404 11.00 2.55 -1.26
CA ALA A 404 11.30 1.33 -2.02
C ALA A 404 12.67 1.39 -2.69
N ALA A 405 13.05 2.54 -3.23
CA ALA A 405 14.34 2.79 -3.85
C ALA A 405 15.51 2.77 -2.84
N VAL A 406 15.31 3.33 -1.66
CA VAL A 406 16.31 3.29 -0.57
C VAL A 406 16.51 1.86 -0.07
N GLN A 407 15.46 1.02 -0.06
CA GLN A 407 15.51 -0.36 0.42
C GLN A 407 16.22 -1.32 -0.54
N GLU A 408 15.95 -1.24 -1.84
CA GLU A 408 16.43 -2.22 -2.82
C GLU A 408 17.18 -1.59 -4.02
N GLY A 409 17.47 -0.30 -3.94
CA GLY A 409 18.11 0.42 -5.04
C GLY A 409 17.16 0.74 -6.19
N VAL A 410 17.75 1.20 -7.29
CA VAL A 410 17.04 1.61 -8.52
C VAL A 410 17.58 0.90 -9.75
N VAL A 411 16.73 0.75 -10.72
CA VAL A 411 17.05 0.27 -12.08
C VAL A 411 16.70 1.35 -13.11
N VAL A 412 17.12 1.17 -14.34
CA VAL A 412 16.72 2.04 -15.45
C VAL A 412 15.21 1.99 -15.64
N GLY A 413 14.57 3.16 -15.71
CA GLY A 413 13.12 3.29 -15.75
C GLY A 413 12.52 3.12 -17.15
N GLY A 414 11.23 3.52 -17.26
CA GLY A 414 10.51 3.51 -18.53
C GLY A 414 10.26 2.11 -19.10
N GLY A 415 10.31 1.06 -18.28
CA GLY A 415 10.15 -0.33 -18.70
C GLY A 415 11.42 -0.95 -19.31
N VAL A 416 12.53 -0.20 -19.42
CA VAL A 416 13.78 -0.70 -20.02
C VAL A 416 14.42 -1.78 -19.16
N ALA A 417 14.37 -1.68 -17.83
CA ALA A 417 14.92 -2.69 -16.92
C ALA A 417 14.37 -4.09 -17.20
N LEU A 418 13.06 -4.21 -17.45
CA LEU A 418 12.44 -5.48 -17.80
C LEU A 418 12.93 -6.02 -19.15
N ILE A 419 13.14 -5.15 -20.15
CA ILE A 419 13.70 -5.54 -21.45
C ILE A 419 15.15 -6.06 -21.29
N ARG A 420 15.96 -5.42 -20.43
CA ARG A 420 17.33 -5.88 -20.14
C ARG A 420 17.34 -7.18 -19.34
N ALA A 421 16.43 -7.32 -18.38
CA ALA A 421 16.31 -8.55 -17.59
C ALA A 421 15.82 -9.77 -18.41
N ALA A 422 15.21 -9.54 -19.59
CA ALA A 422 14.85 -10.60 -20.52
C ALA A 422 16.04 -11.44 -20.98
N ASP A 423 17.27 -10.90 -20.93
CA ASP A 423 18.48 -11.64 -21.30
C ASP A 423 18.71 -12.86 -20.42
N ALA A 424 18.29 -12.84 -19.15
CA ALA A 424 18.33 -13.99 -18.24
C ALA A 424 17.48 -15.19 -18.72
N LEU A 425 16.54 -14.95 -19.63
CA LEU A 425 15.69 -16.00 -20.20
C LEU A 425 16.28 -16.67 -21.45
N ASN A 426 17.37 -16.16 -22.04
CA ASN A 426 17.88 -16.63 -23.31
C ASN A 426 18.38 -18.11 -23.25
N GLU A 427 19.03 -18.47 -22.14
CA GLU A 427 19.55 -19.82 -21.90
C GLU A 427 18.67 -20.64 -20.95
N LEU A 428 17.61 -20.04 -20.41
CA LEU A 428 16.73 -20.69 -19.44
C LEU A 428 15.84 -21.71 -20.16
N LYS A 429 15.84 -22.95 -19.66
CA LYS A 429 15.04 -24.05 -20.19
C LYS A 429 14.15 -24.66 -19.11
N GLY A 430 12.96 -25.05 -19.50
CA GLY A 430 12.05 -25.87 -18.73
C GLY A 430 12.50 -27.35 -18.67
N SER A 431 11.71 -28.15 -17.98
CA SER A 431 11.87 -29.62 -17.96
C SER A 431 11.14 -30.31 -19.13
N ASN A 432 10.24 -29.57 -19.80
CA ASN A 432 9.49 -30.00 -20.98
C ASN A 432 9.08 -28.78 -21.83
N GLU A 433 8.48 -29.03 -23.00
CA GLU A 433 8.07 -28.01 -23.99
C GLU A 433 7.04 -27.02 -23.43
N ASP A 434 6.13 -27.48 -22.58
CA ASP A 434 5.11 -26.59 -21.95
C ASP A 434 5.75 -25.63 -20.95
N GLN A 435 6.78 -26.06 -20.23
CA GLN A 435 7.54 -25.16 -19.36
C GLN A 435 8.38 -24.16 -20.17
N ASP A 436 8.96 -24.58 -21.30
CA ASP A 436 9.63 -23.65 -22.22
C ASP A 436 8.64 -22.63 -22.80
N THR A 437 7.42 -23.05 -23.08
CA THR A 437 6.32 -22.16 -23.48
C THR A 437 5.98 -21.18 -22.37
N GLY A 438 5.92 -21.62 -21.11
CA GLY A 438 5.75 -20.78 -19.93
C GLY A 438 6.83 -19.69 -19.80
N ILE A 439 8.10 -20.06 -20.04
CA ILE A 439 9.22 -19.09 -20.08
C ILE A 439 9.03 -18.07 -21.19
N ASN A 440 8.60 -18.51 -22.37
CA ASN A 440 8.35 -17.62 -23.52
C ASN A 440 7.16 -16.68 -23.30
N ILE A 441 6.13 -17.10 -22.56
CA ILE A 441 5.03 -16.24 -22.13
C ILE A 441 5.56 -15.03 -21.34
N VAL A 442 6.42 -15.27 -20.35
CA VAL A 442 7.02 -14.18 -19.55
C VAL A 442 7.91 -13.31 -20.43
N ARG A 443 8.73 -13.89 -21.30
CA ARG A 443 9.59 -13.13 -22.24
C ARG A 443 8.81 -12.13 -23.09
N GLN A 444 7.61 -12.50 -23.54
CA GLN A 444 6.74 -11.61 -24.31
C GLN A 444 6.04 -10.59 -23.41
N ALA A 445 5.58 -11.04 -22.24
CA ALA A 445 4.79 -10.21 -21.36
C ALA A 445 5.58 -9.05 -20.74
N ILE A 446 6.86 -9.23 -20.42
CA ILE A 446 7.69 -8.18 -19.81
C ILE A 446 7.97 -6.99 -20.73
N GLU A 447 7.66 -7.09 -22.04
CA GLU A 447 7.69 -5.94 -22.95
C GLU A 447 6.47 -5.01 -22.76
N SER A 448 5.38 -5.51 -22.17
CA SER A 448 4.08 -4.82 -22.15
C SER A 448 4.10 -3.45 -21.43
N PRO A 449 4.85 -3.23 -20.34
CA PRO A 449 4.93 -1.90 -19.73
C PRO A 449 5.54 -0.85 -20.68
N LEU A 450 6.69 -1.16 -21.30
CA LEU A 450 7.31 -0.26 -22.27
C LEU A 450 6.41 -0.05 -23.51
N ARG A 451 5.77 -1.12 -24.00
CA ARG A 451 4.81 -1.03 -25.11
C ARG A 451 3.68 -0.05 -24.79
N THR A 452 3.10 -0.17 -23.60
CA THR A 452 2.02 0.71 -23.15
C THR A 452 2.46 2.16 -23.00
N ILE A 453 3.65 2.41 -22.43
CA ILE A 453 4.22 3.76 -22.29
C ILE A 453 4.39 4.40 -23.68
N VAL A 454 4.92 3.65 -24.65
CA VAL A 454 5.14 4.16 -26.02
C VAL A 454 3.81 4.41 -26.73
N LEU A 455 2.82 3.50 -26.60
CA LEU A 455 1.48 3.69 -27.17
C LEU A 455 0.79 4.92 -26.59
N ASN A 456 0.84 5.12 -25.27
CA ASN A 456 0.27 6.32 -24.62
C ASN A 456 0.98 7.60 -25.06
N ALA A 457 2.24 7.49 -25.49
CA ALA A 457 2.99 8.60 -26.06
C ALA A 457 2.70 8.85 -27.55
N GLY A 458 1.94 7.95 -28.21
CA GLY A 458 1.61 8.03 -29.63
C GLY A 458 2.72 7.48 -30.55
N GLY A 459 3.67 6.71 -30.01
CA GLY A 459 4.78 6.08 -30.75
C GLY A 459 4.48 4.65 -31.18
N GLU A 460 5.46 4.05 -31.91
CA GLU A 460 5.40 2.66 -32.36
C GLU A 460 6.27 1.76 -31.45
N PRO A 461 5.66 0.91 -30.60
CA PRO A 461 6.40 0.15 -29.57
C PRO A 461 7.46 -0.80 -30.14
N SER A 462 7.18 -1.44 -31.27
CA SER A 462 8.08 -2.43 -31.86
C SER A 462 9.39 -1.81 -32.34
N VAL A 463 9.30 -0.58 -32.88
CA VAL A 463 10.47 0.19 -33.30
C VAL A 463 11.33 0.58 -32.08
N VAL A 464 10.68 1.05 -31.03
CA VAL A 464 11.35 1.48 -29.79
C VAL A 464 12.06 0.29 -29.13
N ILE A 465 11.37 -0.86 -28.98
CA ILE A 465 11.96 -2.04 -28.36
C ILE A 465 13.17 -2.56 -29.16
N ASN A 466 13.07 -2.64 -30.48
CA ASN A 466 14.19 -3.06 -31.32
C ASN A 466 15.40 -2.14 -31.14
N LYS A 467 15.18 -0.82 -31.16
CA LYS A 467 16.26 0.15 -30.96
C LYS A 467 16.91 0.07 -29.58
N ILE A 468 16.11 -0.25 -28.54
CA ILE A 468 16.63 -0.50 -27.20
C ILE A 468 17.48 -1.79 -27.18
N ARG A 469 17.05 -2.88 -27.82
CA ARG A 469 17.77 -4.15 -27.89
C ARG A 469 19.08 -4.06 -28.67
N GLU A 470 19.16 -3.23 -29.71
CA GLU A 470 20.39 -2.97 -30.48
C GLU A 470 21.45 -2.25 -29.65
N ASN A 471 21.06 -1.55 -28.59
CA ASN A 471 21.93 -0.79 -27.70
C ASN A 471 22.05 -1.49 -26.33
N LYS A 472 23.01 -1.08 -25.50
CA LYS A 472 23.32 -1.67 -24.20
C LYS A 472 23.18 -0.65 -23.05
N GLY A 473 23.29 -1.15 -21.83
CA GLY A 473 23.27 -0.32 -20.62
C GLY A 473 21.95 0.39 -20.41
N ASN A 474 22.02 1.63 -19.98
CA ASN A 474 20.86 2.46 -19.62
C ASN A 474 20.20 3.18 -20.81
N PHE A 475 20.66 2.89 -22.04
CA PHE A 475 20.04 3.48 -23.22
C PHE A 475 18.59 3.06 -23.35
N GLY A 476 17.71 4.04 -23.50
CA GLY A 476 16.28 3.84 -23.62
C GLY A 476 15.56 4.99 -24.31
N TYR A 477 14.24 4.94 -24.34
CA TYR A 477 13.37 5.94 -24.93
C TYR A 477 12.71 6.76 -23.83
N ASN A 478 13.00 8.05 -23.79
CA ASN A 478 12.33 9.00 -22.92
C ASN A 478 11.01 9.44 -23.57
N ALA A 479 9.91 8.82 -23.14
CA ALA A 479 8.58 9.07 -23.70
C ALA A 479 8.05 10.49 -23.43
N ARG A 480 8.63 11.23 -22.45
CA ARG A 480 8.29 12.63 -22.17
C ARG A 480 8.79 13.57 -23.26
N THR A 481 10.07 13.40 -23.65
CA THR A 481 10.79 14.29 -24.58
C THR A 481 10.86 13.76 -25.99
N ASP A 482 10.45 12.49 -26.21
CA ASP A 482 10.54 11.78 -27.49
C ASP A 482 11.99 11.60 -27.99
N VAL A 483 12.92 11.37 -27.03
CA VAL A 483 14.36 11.25 -27.32
C VAL A 483 14.88 9.89 -26.84
N TYR A 484 15.86 9.35 -27.57
CA TYR A 484 16.65 8.19 -27.14
C TYR A 484 17.93 8.67 -26.48
N GLU A 485 18.13 8.28 -25.23
CA GLU A 485 19.24 8.77 -24.39
C GLU A 485 19.58 7.76 -23.28
N ASP A 486 20.62 8.04 -22.50
CA ASP A 486 20.89 7.33 -21.25
C ASP A 486 19.87 7.77 -20.19
N LEU A 487 18.88 6.91 -19.95
CA LEU A 487 17.76 7.20 -19.05
C LEU A 487 18.20 7.40 -17.61
N PHE A 488 19.27 6.73 -17.19
CA PHE A 488 19.79 6.87 -15.83
C PHE A 488 20.38 8.28 -15.61
N SER A 489 21.10 8.80 -16.61
CA SER A 489 21.73 10.12 -16.54
C SER A 489 20.72 11.28 -16.50
N VAL A 490 19.54 11.10 -17.11
CA VAL A 490 18.44 12.07 -17.13
C VAL A 490 17.40 11.83 -16.05
N GLY A 491 17.66 10.87 -15.12
CA GLY A 491 16.84 10.63 -13.96
C GLY A 491 15.59 9.77 -14.20
N VAL A 492 15.43 9.14 -15.39
CA VAL A 492 14.34 8.20 -15.64
C VAL A 492 14.74 6.84 -15.06
N ILE A 493 14.39 6.64 -13.80
CA ILE A 493 14.75 5.48 -12.98
C ILE A 493 13.51 4.95 -12.26
N ASP A 494 13.47 3.64 -12.01
CA ASP A 494 12.40 2.97 -11.27
C ASP A 494 12.97 2.27 -10.03
N PRO A 495 12.28 2.27 -8.88
CA PRO A 495 12.69 1.46 -7.73
C PRO A 495 12.68 -0.03 -8.08
N THR A 496 13.77 -0.73 -7.78
CA THR A 496 13.91 -2.17 -8.06
C THR A 496 12.80 -2.97 -7.39
N LYS A 497 12.48 -2.65 -6.14
CA LYS A 497 11.39 -3.28 -5.38
C LYS A 497 10.03 -3.16 -6.09
N VAL A 498 9.71 -1.98 -6.62
CA VAL A 498 8.46 -1.73 -7.36
C VAL A 498 8.39 -2.59 -8.61
N THR A 499 9.45 -2.57 -9.43
CA THR A 499 9.50 -3.31 -10.70
C THR A 499 9.39 -4.82 -10.51
N ARG A 500 10.10 -5.39 -9.50
CA ARG A 500 10.04 -6.83 -9.24
C ARG A 500 8.71 -7.28 -8.65
N LEU A 501 8.15 -6.53 -7.67
CA LEU A 501 6.87 -6.86 -7.06
C LEU A 501 5.73 -6.77 -8.08
N ALA A 502 5.77 -5.80 -9.00
CA ALA A 502 4.82 -5.71 -10.09
C ALA A 502 4.81 -7.00 -10.95
N LEU A 503 5.99 -7.53 -11.28
CA LEU A 503 6.11 -8.78 -12.04
C LEU A 503 5.69 -10.01 -11.22
N GLU A 504 6.12 -10.12 -9.96
CA GLU A 504 5.78 -11.25 -9.07
C GLU A 504 4.28 -11.34 -8.82
N ASN A 505 3.62 -10.22 -8.46
CA ASN A 505 2.18 -10.18 -8.21
C ASN A 505 1.37 -10.46 -9.48
N ALA A 506 1.78 -9.87 -10.61
CA ALA A 506 1.17 -10.11 -11.91
C ALA A 506 1.23 -11.60 -12.31
N ALA A 507 2.39 -12.21 -12.21
CA ALA A 507 2.60 -13.61 -12.57
C ALA A 507 1.84 -14.55 -11.64
N SER A 508 1.78 -14.27 -10.35
CA SER A 508 1.05 -15.06 -9.36
C SER A 508 -0.42 -15.19 -9.75
N ILE A 509 -1.11 -14.09 -9.97
CA ILE A 509 -2.56 -14.11 -10.30
C ILE A 509 -2.80 -14.60 -11.73
N ALA A 510 -2.01 -14.15 -12.72
CA ALA A 510 -2.16 -14.61 -14.09
C ALA A 510 -1.97 -16.13 -14.22
N SER A 511 -1.02 -16.71 -13.49
CA SER A 511 -0.81 -18.17 -13.45
C SER A 511 -1.99 -18.93 -12.84
N LEU A 512 -2.62 -18.38 -11.79
CA LEU A 512 -3.83 -18.97 -11.20
C LEU A 512 -5.00 -18.94 -12.20
N LEU A 513 -5.19 -17.81 -12.88
CA LEU A 513 -6.20 -17.70 -13.94
C LEU A 513 -5.97 -18.71 -15.09
N LEU A 514 -4.71 -18.92 -15.50
CA LEU A 514 -4.37 -19.89 -16.56
C LEU A 514 -4.66 -21.33 -16.14
N THR A 515 -4.52 -21.66 -14.86
CA THR A 515 -4.80 -23.01 -14.33
C THR A 515 -6.27 -23.23 -13.97
N THR A 516 -7.13 -22.22 -14.13
CA THR A 516 -8.56 -22.33 -13.82
C THR A 516 -9.28 -23.10 -14.93
N GLU A 517 -10.05 -24.12 -14.55
CA GLU A 517 -10.87 -24.96 -15.43
C GLU A 517 -12.36 -24.73 -15.24
N CYS A 518 -12.78 -24.42 -14.02
CA CYS A 518 -14.19 -24.25 -13.66
C CYS A 518 -14.37 -22.97 -12.85
N VAL A 519 -15.44 -22.25 -13.13
CA VAL A 519 -15.92 -21.11 -12.34
C VAL A 519 -17.29 -21.46 -11.76
N VAL A 520 -17.47 -21.17 -10.47
CA VAL A 520 -18.71 -21.38 -9.73
C VAL A 520 -19.27 -20.02 -9.34
N ALA A 521 -20.38 -19.61 -9.94
CA ALA A 521 -21.03 -18.33 -9.68
C ALA A 521 -22.39 -18.52 -9.01
N ASP A 522 -22.88 -17.50 -8.33
CA ASP A 522 -24.26 -17.45 -7.86
C ASP A 522 -25.19 -17.19 -9.05
N VAL A 523 -26.32 -17.91 -9.12
CA VAL A 523 -27.36 -17.64 -10.10
C VAL A 523 -27.95 -16.25 -9.82
N LYS A 524 -27.98 -15.38 -10.84
CA LYS A 524 -28.64 -14.08 -10.72
C LYS A 524 -30.13 -14.32 -10.45
N GLU A 525 -30.60 -13.95 -9.25
CA GLU A 525 -32.03 -13.92 -8.98
C GLU A 525 -32.60 -12.69 -9.68
N ASP A 526 -33.52 -12.90 -10.61
CA ASP A 526 -34.35 -11.81 -11.14
C ASP A 526 -35.09 -11.18 -9.96
N ALA A 527 -34.87 -9.89 -9.74
CA ALA A 527 -35.59 -9.16 -8.70
C ALA A 527 -37.11 -9.41 -8.92
N PRO A 528 -37.84 -9.87 -7.90
CA PRO A 528 -39.26 -10.11 -8.06
C PRO A 528 -39.92 -8.82 -8.55
N ALA A 529 -40.61 -8.92 -9.71
CA ALA A 529 -41.35 -7.80 -10.27
C ALA A 529 -42.25 -7.22 -9.17
N MET A 530 -42.05 -5.95 -8.83
CA MET A 530 -42.95 -5.30 -7.89
C MET A 530 -44.39 -5.49 -8.39
N PRO A 531 -45.30 -5.98 -7.56
CA PRO A 531 -46.70 -6.07 -7.98
C PRO A 531 -47.17 -4.66 -8.33
N PRO A 532 -47.92 -4.49 -9.44
CA PRO A 532 -48.42 -3.19 -9.82
C PRO A 532 -49.23 -2.63 -8.65
N MET A 533 -48.84 -1.46 -8.15
CA MET A 533 -49.62 -0.71 -7.17
C MET A 533 -51.01 -0.49 -7.74
N GLY A 534 -51.97 -1.27 -7.28
CA GLY A 534 -53.36 -1.13 -7.66
C GLY A 534 -53.83 0.28 -7.35
N GLY A 535 -54.18 1.02 -8.39
CA GLY A 535 -54.82 2.32 -8.26
C GLY A 535 -56.13 2.17 -7.49
N GLY A 536 -56.08 2.52 -6.20
CA GLY A 536 -57.28 2.67 -5.38
C GLY A 536 -58.12 3.81 -5.93
N GLY A 537 -59.19 3.45 -6.68
CA GLY A 537 -60.19 4.38 -7.12
C GLY A 537 -60.86 5.08 -5.95
N MET A 538 -60.75 6.38 -5.90
CA MET A 538 -61.56 7.27 -5.07
C MET A 538 -62.97 7.23 -5.60
N GLY A 539 -63.81 6.30 -5.07
CA GLY A 539 -65.23 6.30 -5.23
C GLY A 539 -65.84 7.40 -4.33
N GLY A 540 -66.52 8.36 -4.98
CA GLY A 540 -67.19 9.43 -4.31
C GLY A 540 -68.32 8.95 -3.40
N MET A 541 -68.59 9.74 -2.37
CA MET A 541 -69.92 9.86 -1.76
C MET A 541 -70.22 11.33 -1.47
N MET A 542 -71.45 11.69 -1.90
CA MET A 542 -72.14 12.96 -1.73
C MET A 542 -72.03 13.52 -0.31
#